data_3b44ae4548ccc5808ae0e49a81ddbe2e
#
_entry.id   3b44ae4548ccc5808ae0e49a81ddbe2e
#
_cell.length_a   1.000
_cell.length_b   1.000
_cell.length_c   1.000
_cell.angle_alpha   90.00
_cell.angle_beta   90.00
_cell.angle_gamma   90.00
#
_symmetry.space_group_name_H-M   'P 1'
#
loop_
_entity.id
_entity.type
_entity.pdbx_description
1 polymer ?
#
loop_
_entity_poly.entity_id
_entity_poly.type
_entity_poly.pdbx_seq_one_letter_code
_entity_poly.pdbx_strand_id
1 'polypeptide(L)'
;MKNFMKKAAAVMIAMLAVVAVFGTSVPAQAASKAPKSLFVKVTTKTVDIKGKSTISVKSVKPANASKAVIYKSSNKKIATVSSKGVVTGKKAGKVNITVTSKKNKKVKKVVKITVKNLKPSSVKVSAAKATVVVGKTNTLKVTVKPAGVYCPVKWTSSNKAVATVSSNGKVTAKKAGTATITVKATQKNSKGKYLSTTCKVTVVDKTPASVSKQQVYVSPEWLKSAMSGLQKGYENVFVSEVAWGDTAGDKNYNAGHIPGAYHINSDAVEYDDCDPWPYGDGKDDFGLYDEKDVKPEDNFNIRSGKQLSEFLKRNGITKDTKVVLYGRSASDSSVTRVAFAMLYAGVEDVKVVDGGMQAWKNAGYDVETKVNEQKAGGDDYSFGTTVPAHPEYILSAEDAKDKLQNDANFRLVSIRSTKEFEGEETGYGYIDYAGEPLGAVWGHNTDDGSYVENGKVVGIDKVKSILAESDSSLDNELSFYCGTGWRATIPFLICYQNGVKNISVYDGGWWLWQLNWQKDKVAWPIQDVSADVAKNYAQLSFAAEEVNKDASGKMLVAGASAAENKLACWPARVSSKVVYGSSDKKVATVDATGKVTAVAAGEATITARTKAGNKATYKVVVSPAQ
;
A
#
# COMPACT_ATOMS: atom_id res chain seq x y z
N MET A 1 -28.32 6.66 37.52
CA MET A 1 -27.01 7.35 37.61
C MET A 1 -26.42 7.40 39.04
N LYS A 2 -27.18 7.53 40.09
CA LYS A 2 -26.62 7.57 41.48
C LYS A 2 -26.05 6.25 42.01
N ASN A 3 -26.43 5.09 41.50
CA ASN A 3 -25.92 3.78 41.93
C ASN A 3 -24.65 3.31 41.24
N PHE A 4 -24.25 3.96 40.12
CA PHE A 4 -23.03 3.61 39.40
C PHE A 4 -21.78 4.30 40.02
N MET A 5 -21.96 5.52 40.53
CA MET A 5 -20.87 6.25 41.20
C MET A 5 -20.48 5.71 42.58
N LYS A 6 -21.40 5.03 43.28
CA LYS A 6 -21.08 4.39 44.58
C LYS A 6 -20.26 3.10 44.46
N LYS A 7 -20.36 2.38 43.34
CA LYS A 7 -19.53 1.19 43.05
C LYS A 7 -18.12 1.53 42.58
N ALA A 8 -17.92 2.65 41.90
CA ALA A 8 -16.59 3.11 41.48
C ALA A 8 -15.74 3.62 42.64
N ALA A 9 -16.36 4.26 43.64
CA ALA A 9 -15.66 4.73 44.85
C ALA A 9 -15.23 3.56 45.79
N ALA A 10 -16.02 2.48 45.87
CA ALA A 10 -15.68 1.31 46.66
C ALA A 10 -14.50 0.49 46.09
N VAL A 11 -14.34 0.46 44.76
CA VAL A 11 -13.21 -0.24 44.10
C VAL A 11 -11.89 0.54 44.26
N MET A 12 -11.94 1.87 44.30
CA MET A 12 -10.74 2.69 44.51
C MET A 12 -10.23 2.62 45.98
N ILE A 13 -11.12 2.48 46.94
CA ILE A 13 -10.74 2.33 48.36
C ILE A 13 -10.18 0.93 48.64
N ALA A 14 -10.66 -0.12 47.96
CA ALA A 14 -10.14 -1.47 48.08
C ALA A 14 -8.73 -1.64 47.48
N MET A 15 -8.37 -0.86 46.43
CA MET A 15 -7.01 -0.88 45.86
C MET A 15 -5.98 -0.10 46.69
N LEU A 16 -6.39 0.86 47.53
CA LEU A 16 -5.47 1.54 48.43
C LEU A 16 -5.16 0.72 49.72
N ALA A 17 -5.99 -0.24 50.07
CA ALA A 17 -5.79 -1.06 51.29
C ALA A 17 -4.87 -2.27 51.08
N VAL A 18 -4.60 -2.70 49.83
CA VAL A 18 -3.74 -3.86 49.50
C VAL A 18 -2.26 -3.46 49.34
N VAL A 19 -1.93 -2.17 49.19
CA VAL A 19 -0.54 -1.68 49.07
C VAL A 19 0.16 -1.48 50.42
N ALA A 20 -0.53 -1.64 51.53
CA ALA A 20 0.01 -1.37 52.87
C ALA A 20 0.64 -2.58 53.60
N VAL A 21 0.76 -3.76 52.95
CA VAL A 21 1.30 -4.98 53.62
C VAL A 21 2.61 -5.50 53.02
N PHE A 22 3.08 -4.98 51.90
CA PHE A 22 4.46 -5.26 51.45
C PHE A 22 5.32 -4.01 51.71
N GLY A 23 6.06 -4.03 52.80
CA GLY A 23 7.07 -3.05 53.13
C GLY A 23 8.22 -3.03 52.10
N THR A 24 7.97 -2.44 50.94
CA THR A 24 9.05 -1.92 50.11
C THR A 24 9.35 -0.52 50.62
N SER A 25 10.46 -0.37 51.34
CA SER A 25 11.06 0.92 51.59
C SER A 25 11.13 1.69 50.25
N VAL A 26 10.28 2.73 50.11
CA VAL A 26 10.47 3.73 49.06
C VAL A 26 11.88 4.23 49.25
N PRO A 27 12.82 4.07 48.27
CA PRO A 27 14.17 4.57 48.45
C PRO A 27 14.03 6.07 48.74
N ALA A 28 14.48 6.50 49.88
CA ALA A 28 14.55 7.92 50.25
C ALA A 28 15.24 8.63 49.07
N GLN A 29 14.51 9.56 48.44
CA GLN A 29 15.01 10.28 47.24
C GLN A 29 16.36 10.90 47.65
N ALA A 30 17.43 10.31 47.15
CA ALA A 30 18.80 10.66 47.54
C ALA A 30 18.95 12.18 47.46
N ALA A 31 19.25 12.84 48.56
CA ALA A 31 19.38 14.30 48.62
C ALA A 31 20.37 14.75 47.53
N SER A 32 19.87 15.50 46.53
CA SER A 32 20.67 15.89 45.39
C SER A 32 21.96 16.60 45.83
N LYS A 33 23.11 16.13 45.37
CA LYS A 33 24.43 16.67 45.71
C LYS A 33 24.53 18.15 45.39
N ALA A 34 25.35 18.89 46.15
CA ALA A 34 25.64 20.29 45.84
C ALA A 34 26.57 20.39 44.60
N PRO A 35 26.31 21.25 43.64
CA PRO A 35 27.15 21.38 42.45
C PRO A 35 28.49 22.04 42.80
N LYS A 36 29.55 21.60 42.09
CA LYS A 36 30.91 22.22 42.09
C LYS A 36 31.04 23.25 40.96
N SER A 37 30.25 23.11 39.88
CA SER A 37 30.18 24.09 38.79
C SER A 37 28.82 24.14 38.13
N LEU A 38 28.51 25.25 37.47
CA LEU A 38 27.24 25.58 36.85
C LEU A 38 27.44 26.13 35.44
N PHE A 39 26.79 25.50 34.45
CA PHE A 39 26.78 25.93 33.06
C PHE A 39 25.38 26.39 32.66
N VAL A 40 25.29 27.55 31.99
CA VAL A 40 24.02 28.14 31.59
C VAL A 40 23.93 28.29 30.07
N LYS A 41 22.72 28.14 29.54
CA LYS A 41 22.35 28.48 28.17
C LYS A 41 21.58 29.81 28.21
N VAL A 42 21.84 30.67 27.25
CA VAL A 42 21.18 31.99 27.12
C VAL A 42 20.59 32.09 25.73
N THR A 43 19.33 32.48 25.61
CA THR A 43 18.65 32.61 24.31
C THR A 43 19.31 33.72 23.49
N THR A 44 19.57 34.88 24.10
CA THR A 44 20.34 35.98 23.50
C THR A 44 20.96 36.84 24.60
N LYS A 45 22.14 37.42 24.34
CA LYS A 45 22.79 38.39 25.23
C LYS A 45 22.39 39.84 24.94
N THR A 46 21.68 40.07 23.84
CA THR A 46 21.14 41.41 23.48
C THR A 46 19.63 41.29 23.46
N VAL A 47 18.96 42.16 24.19
CA VAL A 47 17.50 42.24 24.28
C VAL A 47 17.01 43.66 24.00
N ASP A 48 15.80 43.77 23.48
CA ASP A 48 15.12 45.02 23.29
C ASP A 48 14.56 45.58 24.61
N ILE A 49 14.23 46.86 24.63
CA ILE A 49 13.35 47.42 25.67
C ILE A 49 12.00 46.69 25.59
N LYS A 50 11.48 46.20 26.71
CA LYS A 50 10.34 45.25 26.81
C LYS A 50 10.60 43.87 26.21
N GLY A 51 11.75 43.63 25.54
CA GLY A 51 12.17 42.35 25.02
C GLY A 51 12.57 41.39 26.12
N LYS A 52 12.59 40.06 25.78
CA LYS A 52 12.89 38.98 26.74
C LYS A 52 14.04 38.11 26.24
N SER A 53 14.83 37.59 27.21
CA SER A 53 15.79 36.52 27.02
C SER A 53 15.71 35.55 28.17
N THR A 54 15.88 34.25 27.90
CA THR A 54 15.85 33.23 28.95
C THR A 54 17.26 32.72 29.25
N ILE A 55 17.61 32.69 30.53
CA ILE A 55 18.81 32.06 31.05
C ILE A 55 18.37 30.77 31.75
N SER A 56 18.80 29.62 31.28
CA SER A 56 18.50 28.32 31.88
C SER A 56 19.78 27.56 32.24
N VAL A 57 19.70 26.67 33.20
CA VAL A 57 20.83 25.78 33.54
C VAL A 57 20.93 24.69 32.48
N LYS A 58 22.06 24.66 31.75
CA LYS A 58 22.36 23.62 30.78
C LYS A 58 22.79 22.33 31.49
N SER A 59 23.80 22.46 32.35
CA SER A 59 24.36 21.32 33.10
C SER A 59 25.01 21.78 34.40
N VAL A 60 25.28 20.83 35.28
CA VAL A 60 26.05 20.99 36.53
C VAL A 60 27.10 19.91 36.63
N LYS A 61 28.17 20.12 37.42
CA LYS A 61 29.12 19.06 37.78
C LYS A 61 29.13 18.88 39.31
N PRO A 62 29.07 17.68 39.85
CA PRO A 62 28.81 16.41 39.12
C PRO A 62 27.41 16.38 38.48
N ALA A 63 27.18 15.51 37.50
CA ALA A 63 25.96 15.53 36.66
C ALA A 63 24.65 15.30 37.47
N ASN A 64 24.74 14.56 38.58
CA ASN A 64 23.65 14.27 39.51
C ASN A 64 23.42 15.37 40.58
N ALA A 65 24.14 16.50 40.50
CA ALA A 65 23.95 17.60 41.41
C ALA A 65 22.70 18.42 41.09
N SER A 66 22.19 19.15 42.11
CA SER A 66 21.01 19.99 41.98
C SER A 66 21.19 21.12 40.99
N LYS A 67 20.25 21.22 40.01
CA LYS A 67 20.16 22.33 39.04
C LYS A 67 19.37 23.54 39.58
N ALA A 68 18.89 23.51 40.81
CA ALA A 68 18.10 24.58 41.41
C ALA A 68 18.94 25.86 41.60
N VAL A 69 18.47 26.99 41.07
CA VAL A 69 19.20 28.27 41.06
C VAL A 69 18.32 29.44 41.49
N ILE A 70 18.99 30.54 41.88
CA ILE A 70 18.40 31.87 42.03
C ILE A 70 19.04 32.81 41.02
N TYR A 71 18.24 33.73 40.50
CA TYR A 71 18.67 34.75 39.57
C TYR A 71 18.64 36.13 40.23
N LYS A 72 19.67 36.93 40.01
CA LYS A 72 19.74 38.32 40.50
C LYS A 72 20.25 39.25 39.42
N SER A 73 19.56 40.34 39.17
CA SER A 73 20.03 41.43 38.30
C SER A 73 20.88 42.43 39.12
N SER A 74 22.01 42.84 38.57
CA SER A 74 22.85 43.92 39.16
C SER A 74 22.20 45.29 39.06
N ASN A 75 21.29 45.49 38.12
CA ASN A 75 20.56 46.77 37.94
C ASN A 75 19.16 46.51 37.40
N LYS A 76 18.16 46.52 38.28
CA LYS A 76 16.75 46.30 37.95
C LYS A 76 16.12 47.40 37.11
N LYS A 77 16.73 48.63 37.07
CA LYS A 77 16.30 49.74 36.19
C LYS A 77 16.67 49.47 34.73
N ILE A 78 17.76 48.71 34.47
CA ILE A 78 18.15 48.31 33.11
C ILE A 78 17.45 47.01 32.68
N ALA A 79 17.47 45.97 33.50
CA ALA A 79 16.72 44.76 33.25
C ALA A 79 16.35 44.03 34.54
N THR A 80 15.17 43.40 34.56
CA THR A 80 14.71 42.49 35.61
C THR A 80 14.92 41.05 35.20
N VAL A 81 14.98 40.12 36.16
CA VAL A 81 15.00 38.69 35.92
C VAL A 81 13.99 37.98 36.85
N SER A 82 13.21 37.06 36.30
CA SER A 82 12.24 36.27 37.07
C SER A 82 12.91 35.05 37.74
N SER A 83 12.20 34.40 38.66
CA SER A 83 12.62 33.16 39.28
C SER A 83 12.79 31.99 38.26
N LYS A 84 12.15 32.07 37.09
CA LYS A 84 12.30 31.13 35.97
C LYS A 84 13.44 31.53 35.01
N GLY A 85 14.26 32.56 35.33
CA GLY A 85 15.39 32.98 34.52
C GLY A 85 15.03 33.86 33.30
N VAL A 86 13.80 34.35 33.21
CA VAL A 86 13.39 35.24 32.12
C VAL A 86 13.87 36.67 32.44
N VAL A 87 14.81 37.15 31.65
CA VAL A 87 15.32 38.54 31.68
C VAL A 87 14.44 39.41 30.82
N THR A 88 13.99 40.57 31.34
CA THR A 88 13.19 41.58 30.61
C THR A 88 13.93 42.89 30.61
N GLY A 89 14.20 43.46 29.42
CA GLY A 89 14.79 44.78 29.24
C GLY A 89 13.84 45.91 29.68
N LYS A 90 14.37 46.91 30.39
CA LYS A 90 13.63 48.10 30.87
C LYS A 90 14.13 49.39 30.27
N LYS A 91 15.44 49.59 30.23
CA LYS A 91 16.13 50.77 29.72
C LYS A 91 17.43 50.35 29.04
N ALA A 92 17.82 51.07 28.00
CA ALA A 92 19.08 50.80 27.30
C ALA A 92 20.28 50.85 28.28
N GLY A 93 21.20 49.89 28.11
CA GLY A 93 22.38 49.77 28.97
C GLY A 93 22.89 48.36 29.10
N LYS A 94 23.97 48.15 29.83
CA LYS A 94 24.57 46.85 30.13
C LYS A 94 24.26 46.43 31.57
N VAL A 95 23.95 45.19 31.83
CA VAL A 95 23.58 44.65 33.15
C VAL A 95 24.09 43.22 33.29
N ASN A 96 24.50 42.88 34.48
CA ASN A 96 24.92 41.52 34.85
C ASN A 96 23.74 40.75 35.50
N ILE A 97 23.44 39.58 35.00
CA ILE A 97 22.52 38.64 35.63
C ILE A 97 23.36 37.52 36.27
N THR A 98 23.30 37.45 37.59
CA THR A 98 24.00 36.42 38.35
C THR A 98 23.05 35.24 38.59
N VAL A 99 23.51 34.05 38.20
CA VAL A 99 22.84 32.78 38.44
C VAL A 99 23.58 32.07 39.56
N THR A 100 22.95 31.79 40.67
CA THR A 100 23.59 31.20 41.88
C THR A 100 22.91 29.90 42.20
N SER A 101 23.66 28.83 42.46
CA SER A 101 23.11 27.57 42.93
C SER A 101 22.42 27.72 44.30
N LYS A 102 21.23 27.14 44.49
CA LYS A 102 20.55 27.11 45.79
C LYS A 102 21.27 26.23 46.80
N LYS A 103 21.89 25.11 46.34
CA LYS A 103 22.58 24.13 47.23
C LYS A 103 24.03 24.51 47.54
N ASN A 104 24.67 25.34 46.68
CA ASN A 104 26.03 25.84 46.90
C ASN A 104 26.15 27.28 46.45
N LYS A 105 25.98 28.23 47.39
CA LYS A 105 25.98 29.67 47.09
C LYS A 105 27.33 30.21 46.58
N LYS A 106 28.43 29.46 46.74
CA LYS A 106 29.75 29.82 46.18
C LYS A 106 29.77 29.58 44.66
N VAL A 107 28.93 28.65 44.13
CA VAL A 107 28.84 28.36 42.70
C VAL A 107 27.90 29.32 42.00
N LYS A 108 28.49 30.24 41.24
CA LYS A 108 27.78 31.30 40.51
C LYS A 108 28.23 31.38 39.06
N LYS A 109 27.33 31.86 38.16
CA LYS A 109 27.65 32.24 36.80
C LYS A 109 27.07 33.63 36.51
N VAL A 110 27.88 34.50 35.98
CA VAL A 110 27.46 35.87 35.58
C VAL A 110 27.24 35.87 34.07
N VAL A 111 26.11 36.39 33.65
CA VAL A 111 25.72 36.59 32.25
C VAL A 111 25.58 38.10 31.98
N LYS A 112 26.43 38.65 31.12
CA LYS A 112 26.29 40.04 30.65
C LYS A 112 25.14 40.13 29.66
N ILE A 113 24.16 41.01 29.89
CA ILE A 113 23.04 41.32 29.01
C ILE A 113 23.14 42.79 28.59
N THR A 114 22.97 43.04 27.30
CA THR A 114 22.89 44.38 26.72
C THR A 114 21.44 44.67 26.34
N VAL A 115 20.85 45.74 26.88
CA VAL A 115 19.54 46.21 26.48
C VAL A 115 19.71 47.36 25.51
N LYS A 116 19.10 47.28 24.33
CA LYS A 116 19.11 48.34 23.31
C LYS A 116 17.83 48.31 22.47
N ASN A 117 17.55 49.34 21.75
CA ASN A 117 16.39 49.41 20.85
C ASN A 117 16.66 48.53 19.61
N LEU A 118 15.98 47.41 19.47
CA LEU A 118 16.11 46.50 18.34
C LEU A 118 14.96 46.73 17.35
N LYS A 119 15.22 46.42 16.09
CA LYS A 119 14.19 46.40 15.04
C LYS A 119 14.02 44.98 14.51
N PRO A 120 12.78 44.52 14.18
CA PRO A 120 12.58 43.24 13.59
C PRO A 120 13.23 43.15 12.21
N SER A 121 13.89 42.05 11.90
CA SER A 121 14.53 41.78 10.60
C SER A 121 13.84 40.68 9.81
N SER A 122 13.13 39.77 10.48
CA SER A 122 12.27 38.76 9.84
C SER A 122 11.14 38.30 10.76
N VAL A 123 10.03 37.88 10.14
CA VAL A 123 8.90 37.18 10.78
C VAL A 123 8.68 35.91 10.03
N LYS A 124 8.67 34.78 10.73
CA LYS A 124 8.39 33.46 10.16
C LYS A 124 7.32 32.72 10.98
N VAL A 125 6.38 32.09 10.30
CA VAL A 125 5.40 31.18 10.90
C VAL A 125 5.94 29.74 10.88
N SER A 126 5.48 28.89 11.81
CA SER A 126 5.95 27.52 11.96
C SER A 126 5.64 26.60 10.78
N ALA A 127 4.62 26.94 9.97
CA ALA A 127 4.24 26.20 8.78
C ALA A 127 3.65 27.14 7.72
N ALA A 128 4.01 26.95 6.46
CA ALA A 128 3.43 27.70 5.34
C ALA A 128 2.03 27.20 4.95
N LYS A 129 1.74 25.91 5.22
CA LYS A 129 0.45 25.25 4.99
C LYS A 129 0.06 24.47 6.26
N ALA A 130 -1.24 24.32 6.52
CA ALA A 130 -1.78 23.50 7.60
C ALA A 130 -3.17 22.99 7.23
N THR A 131 -3.50 21.74 7.59
CA THR A 131 -4.87 21.21 7.46
C THR A 131 -5.45 21.02 8.85
N VAL A 132 -6.73 21.35 9.02
CA VAL A 132 -7.44 21.28 10.31
C VAL A 132 -8.87 20.78 10.07
N VAL A 133 -9.31 19.80 10.84
CA VAL A 133 -10.68 19.27 10.77
C VAL A 133 -11.66 20.27 11.39
N VAL A 134 -12.85 20.42 10.82
CA VAL A 134 -13.94 21.25 11.37
C VAL A 134 -14.13 20.98 12.86
N GLY A 135 -14.23 22.03 13.66
CA GLY A 135 -14.33 21.97 15.12
C GLY A 135 -13.01 21.73 15.87
N LYS A 136 -11.92 21.43 15.18
CA LYS A 136 -10.59 21.26 15.78
C LYS A 136 -9.77 22.56 15.72
N THR A 137 -8.65 22.54 16.41
CA THR A 137 -7.75 23.72 16.48
C THR A 137 -6.31 23.32 16.20
N ASN A 138 -5.56 24.24 15.58
CA ASN A 138 -4.11 24.13 15.40
C ASN A 138 -3.46 25.42 15.91
N THR A 139 -2.26 25.36 16.49
CA THR A 139 -1.54 26.53 16.99
C THR A 139 -0.31 26.80 16.14
N LEU A 140 -0.36 27.87 15.37
CA LEU A 140 0.77 28.37 14.62
C LEU A 140 1.71 29.17 15.54
N LYS A 141 2.99 28.80 15.53
CA LYS A 141 4.04 29.52 16.26
C LYS A 141 4.65 30.57 15.34
N VAL A 142 5.00 31.74 15.90
CA VAL A 142 5.69 32.81 15.18
C VAL A 142 7.09 33.01 15.75
N THR A 143 8.06 33.18 14.89
CA THR A 143 9.44 33.56 15.25
C THR A 143 9.77 34.90 14.64
N VAL A 144 10.22 35.83 15.48
CA VAL A 144 10.71 37.14 15.04
C VAL A 144 12.21 37.24 15.30
N LYS A 145 12.97 37.67 14.32
CA LYS A 145 14.42 37.92 14.47
C LYS A 145 14.68 39.45 14.54
N PRO A 146 15.76 39.90 15.19
CA PRO A 146 16.70 39.11 15.99
C PRO A 146 16.08 38.60 17.29
N ALA A 147 16.68 37.55 17.87
CA ALA A 147 16.23 37.04 19.17
C ALA A 147 16.36 38.15 20.23
N GLY A 148 15.32 38.32 21.08
CA GLY A 148 15.26 39.36 22.10
C GLY A 148 14.62 40.65 21.66
N VAL A 149 14.23 40.82 20.39
CA VAL A 149 13.43 41.95 19.92
C VAL A 149 12.04 41.91 20.59
N TYR A 150 11.55 43.05 21.01
CA TYR A 150 10.16 43.20 21.44
C TYR A 150 9.32 43.60 20.23
N CYS A 151 8.69 42.65 19.60
CA CYS A 151 7.86 42.90 18.44
C CYS A 151 6.57 42.07 18.54
N PRO A 152 5.51 42.62 19.15
CA PRO A 152 4.20 41.99 19.11
C PRO A 152 3.74 41.80 17.68
N VAL A 153 2.91 40.80 17.47
CA VAL A 153 2.35 40.49 16.15
C VAL A 153 0.83 40.51 16.17
N LYS A 154 0.24 40.82 15.02
CA LYS A 154 -1.20 40.75 14.80
C LYS A 154 -1.50 39.61 13.84
N TRP A 155 -2.45 38.77 14.22
CA TRP A 155 -2.94 37.65 13.42
C TRP A 155 -4.26 38.02 12.77
N THR A 156 -4.46 37.64 11.50
CA THR A 156 -5.71 37.83 10.76
C THR A 156 -6.00 36.61 9.89
N SER A 157 -7.26 36.33 9.62
CA SER A 157 -7.72 35.31 8.66
C SER A 157 -8.39 36.03 7.48
N SER A 158 -8.11 35.56 6.27
CA SER A 158 -8.76 36.02 5.04
C SER A 158 -10.23 35.61 4.96
N ASN A 159 -10.60 34.47 5.61
CA ASN A 159 -11.96 33.96 5.64
C ASN A 159 -12.30 33.42 7.04
N LYS A 160 -12.99 34.25 7.83
CA LYS A 160 -13.38 33.90 9.20
C LYS A 160 -14.54 32.89 9.29
N ALA A 161 -15.29 32.69 8.19
CA ALA A 161 -16.30 31.61 8.11
C ALA A 161 -15.64 30.23 8.01
N VAL A 162 -14.49 30.13 7.35
CA VAL A 162 -13.71 28.89 7.23
C VAL A 162 -12.84 28.69 8.47
N ALA A 163 -12.02 29.65 8.85
CA ALA A 163 -11.15 29.54 10.02
C ALA A 163 -10.94 30.88 10.69
N THR A 164 -10.94 30.90 12.02
CA THR A 164 -10.55 32.08 12.83
C THR A 164 -9.17 31.84 13.44
N VAL A 165 -8.48 32.96 13.81
CA VAL A 165 -7.21 32.86 14.52
C VAL A 165 -7.22 33.84 15.70
N SER A 166 -6.73 33.38 16.85
CA SER A 166 -6.59 34.19 18.08
C SER A 166 -5.27 34.99 18.09
N SER A 167 -5.14 35.87 19.06
CA SER A 167 -3.92 36.70 19.24
C SER A 167 -2.65 35.91 19.54
N ASN A 168 -2.78 34.66 20.00
CA ASN A 168 -1.66 33.75 20.26
C ASN A 168 -1.41 32.71 19.16
N GLY A 169 -2.05 32.89 17.97
CA GLY A 169 -1.86 32.01 16.81
C GLY A 169 -2.66 30.72 16.82
N LYS A 170 -3.62 30.54 17.76
CA LYS A 170 -4.53 29.40 17.76
C LYS A 170 -5.57 29.58 16.66
N VAL A 171 -5.49 28.74 15.64
CA VAL A 171 -6.45 28.63 14.54
C VAL A 171 -7.58 27.71 14.97
N THR A 172 -8.83 28.13 14.73
CA THR A 172 -10.05 27.31 14.95
C THR A 172 -10.74 27.13 13.62
N ALA A 173 -10.90 25.88 13.19
CA ALA A 173 -11.60 25.48 11.98
C ALA A 173 -13.12 25.50 12.19
N LYS A 174 -13.88 26.17 11.31
CA LYS A 174 -15.34 26.35 11.43
C LYS A 174 -16.13 25.65 10.33
N LYS A 175 -15.68 25.74 9.09
CA LYS A 175 -16.36 25.16 7.91
C LYS A 175 -15.28 24.72 6.92
N ALA A 176 -15.54 23.64 6.17
CA ALA A 176 -14.66 23.20 5.09
C ALA A 176 -14.38 24.32 4.08
N GLY A 177 -13.15 24.35 3.59
CA GLY A 177 -12.66 25.37 2.67
C GLY A 177 -11.24 25.84 2.99
N THR A 178 -10.81 26.92 2.39
CA THR A 178 -9.45 27.46 2.57
C THR A 178 -9.47 28.88 3.14
N ALA A 179 -8.55 29.14 4.07
CA ALA A 179 -8.31 30.48 4.61
C ALA A 179 -6.81 30.76 4.71
N THR A 180 -6.38 31.98 4.36
CA THR A 180 -5.00 32.42 4.57
C THR A 180 -4.89 33.10 5.92
N ILE A 181 -4.10 32.53 6.81
CA ILE A 181 -3.77 33.15 8.10
C ILE A 181 -2.52 33.99 7.92
N THR A 182 -2.64 35.29 8.18
CA THR A 182 -1.55 36.27 8.09
C THR A 182 -1.10 36.67 9.48
N VAL A 183 0.21 36.64 9.72
CA VAL A 183 0.84 37.24 10.90
C VAL A 183 1.69 38.43 10.49
N LYS A 184 1.43 39.58 11.09
CA LYS A 184 2.10 40.85 10.77
C LYS A 184 2.75 41.46 12.03
N ALA A 185 4.01 41.85 11.90
CA ALA A 185 4.72 42.59 12.94
C ALA A 185 4.05 43.94 13.21
N THR A 186 3.95 44.35 14.48
CA THR A 186 3.41 45.66 14.88
C THR A 186 4.47 46.77 14.89
N GLN A 187 5.75 46.38 14.72
CA GLN A 187 6.86 47.34 14.59
C GLN A 187 7.45 47.28 13.18
N LYS A 188 7.90 48.47 12.71
CA LYS A 188 8.61 48.60 11.43
C LYS A 188 10.05 48.07 11.58
N ASN A 189 10.56 47.44 10.51
CA ASN A 189 11.97 47.09 10.40
C ASN A 189 12.88 48.33 10.21
N SER A 190 14.19 48.12 10.04
CA SER A 190 15.15 49.20 9.79
C SER A 190 14.89 50.02 8.51
N LYS A 191 14.17 49.40 7.54
CA LYS A 191 13.77 50.03 6.26
C LYS A 191 12.37 50.67 6.32
N GLY A 192 11.79 50.83 7.51
CA GLY A 192 10.48 51.47 7.69
C GLY A 192 9.27 50.60 7.31
N LYS A 193 9.44 49.30 6.96
CA LYS A 193 8.38 48.37 6.52
C LYS A 193 7.90 47.47 7.64
N TYR A 194 6.58 47.18 7.69
CA TYR A 194 6.01 46.13 8.53
C TYR A 194 6.24 44.76 7.86
N LEU A 195 6.85 43.85 8.58
CA LEU A 195 7.09 42.50 8.09
C LEU A 195 5.85 41.61 8.33
N SER A 196 5.56 40.71 7.40
CA SER A 196 4.47 39.75 7.52
C SER A 196 4.85 38.42 6.87
N THR A 197 4.13 37.36 7.24
CA THR A 197 4.18 36.04 6.63
C THR A 197 2.82 35.37 6.74
N THR A 198 2.57 34.34 5.94
CA THR A 198 1.27 33.68 5.83
C THR A 198 1.37 32.20 6.04
N CYS A 199 0.23 31.59 6.40
CA CYS A 199 -0.02 30.14 6.37
C CYS A 199 -1.34 29.89 5.65
N LYS A 200 -1.34 29.08 4.57
CA LYS A 200 -2.58 28.60 3.93
C LYS A 200 -3.16 27.50 4.82
N VAL A 201 -4.35 27.70 5.35
CA VAL A 201 -5.08 26.73 6.18
C VAL A 201 -6.21 26.14 5.35
N THR A 202 -6.18 24.82 5.16
CA THR A 202 -7.28 24.04 4.58
C THR A 202 -8.08 23.43 5.72
N VAL A 203 -9.38 23.67 5.74
CA VAL A 203 -10.32 23.05 6.69
C VAL A 203 -11.07 21.94 5.98
N VAL A 204 -11.07 20.75 6.56
CA VAL A 204 -11.76 19.55 6.06
C VAL A 204 -12.86 19.11 7.03
N ASP A 205 -13.96 18.55 6.53
CA ASP A 205 -15.11 18.21 7.37
C ASP A 205 -14.83 17.03 8.33
N LYS A 206 -14.18 16.00 7.84
CA LYS A 206 -13.82 14.81 8.63
C LYS A 206 -12.40 14.39 8.33
N THR A 207 -11.73 13.78 9.31
CA THR A 207 -10.55 12.96 9.07
C THR A 207 -11.04 11.56 8.72
N PRO A 208 -10.76 11.03 7.53
CA PRO A 208 -11.08 9.64 7.21
C PRO A 208 -10.48 8.70 8.26
N ALA A 209 -11.12 7.53 8.44
CA ALA A 209 -10.59 6.50 9.33
C ALA A 209 -9.17 6.09 8.90
N SER A 210 -8.36 5.68 9.85
CA SER A 210 -7.09 5.04 9.56
C SER A 210 -7.32 3.70 8.85
N VAL A 211 -6.40 3.30 8.00
CA VAL A 211 -6.44 2.03 7.27
C VAL A 211 -5.29 1.13 7.71
N SER A 212 -5.46 -0.19 7.56
CA SER A 212 -4.40 -1.17 7.79
C SER A 212 -3.35 -1.14 6.68
N LYS A 213 -2.19 -1.75 6.90
CA LYS A 213 -1.18 -1.94 5.84
C LYS A 213 -1.76 -2.74 4.65
N GLN A 214 -2.57 -3.75 4.93
CA GLN A 214 -3.19 -4.62 3.93
C GLN A 214 -4.28 -3.93 3.09
N GLN A 215 -4.90 -2.85 3.59
CA GLN A 215 -5.85 -2.06 2.80
C GLN A 215 -5.12 -1.39 1.64
N VAL A 216 -5.52 -1.68 0.40
CA VAL A 216 -4.89 -1.13 -0.81
C VAL A 216 -5.63 0.13 -1.27
N TYR A 217 -6.91 0.04 -1.55
CA TYR A 217 -7.66 1.17 -2.11
C TYR A 217 -8.05 2.18 -1.03
N VAL A 218 -7.67 3.44 -1.22
CA VAL A 218 -7.93 4.55 -0.29
C VAL A 218 -8.57 5.73 -1.01
N SER A 219 -9.44 6.47 -0.32
CA SER A 219 -10.08 7.62 -0.94
C SER A 219 -9.14 8.82 -1.11
N PRO A 220 -9.42 9.75 -2.04
CA PRO A 220 -8.68 11.02 -2.18
C PRO A 220 -8.63 11.81 -0.87
N GLU A 221 -9.71 11.78 -0.07
CA GLU A 221 -9.78 12.45 1.24
C GLU A 221 -8.80 11.83 2.23
N TRP A 222 -8.65 10.49 2.20
CA TRP A 222 -7.68 9.80 3.03
C TRP A 222 -6.26 10.23 2.67
N LEU A 223 -5.89 10.20 1.38
CA LEU A 223 -4.57 10.66 0.93
C LEU A 223 -4.34 12.13 1.31
N LYS A 224 -5.33 13.01 1.08
CA LYS A 224 -5.23 14.42 1.50
C LYS A 224 -4.98 14.56 2.99
N SER A 225 -5.60 13.75 3.81
CA SER A 225 -5.40 13.75 5.25
C SER A 225 -4.01 13.21 5.64
N ALA A 226 -3.50 12.17 4.96
CA ALA A 226 -2.15 11.63 5.15
C ALA A 226 -1.08 12.67 4.81
N MET A 227 -1.13 13.26 3.60
CA MET A 227 -0.23 14.34 3.17
C MET A 227 -0.26 15.58 4.09
N SER A 228 -1.31 15.70 4.89
CA SER A 228 -1.49 16.79 5.86
C SER A 228 -1.05 16.41 7.27
N GLY A 229 -0.48 15.22 7.47
CA GLY A 229 -0.03 14.69 8.76
C GLY A 229 -1.17 14.38 9.74
N LEU A 230 -2.38 14.10 9.23
CA LEU A 230 -3.55 13.75 10.05
C LEU A 230 -3.75 12.23 10.17
N GLN A 231 -3.07 11.44 9.36
CA GLN A 231 -3.03 9.98 9.46
C GLN A 231 -1.74 9.57 10.19
N LYS A 232 -1.90 8.98 11.38
CA LYS A 232 -0.75 8.53 12.17
C LYS A 232 0.01 7.41 11.44
N GLY A 233 1.33 7.55 11.36
CA GLY A 233 2.21 6.62 10.65
C GLY A 233 2.38 6.92 9.16
N TYR A 234 1.69 7.95 8.63
CA TYR A 234 1.76 8.39 7.24
C TYR A 234 2.22 9.86 7.11
N GLU A 235 3.06 10.29 8.04
CA GLU A 235 3.60 11.66 8.05
C GLU A 235 4.55 11.92 6.88
N ASN A 236 5.16 10.87 6.33
CA ASN A 236 6.06 10.89 5.18
C ASN A 236 5.61 9.79 4.20
N VAL A 237 4.68 10.11 3.31
CA VAL A 237 4.23 9.21 2.26
C VAL A 237 4.99 9.47 0.97
N PHE A 238 5.37 8.40 0.27
CA PHE A 238 5.81 8.46 -1.12
C PHE A 238 4.56 8.46 -1.99
N VAL A 239 4.32 9.53 -2.75
CA VAL A 239 3.17 9.63 -3.64
C VAL A 239 3.67 9.66 -5.08
N SER A 240 3.13 8.80 -5.95
CA SER A 240 3.48 8.80 -7.38
C SER A 240 2.24 8.64 -8.25
N GLU A 241 2.19 9.38 -9.35
CA GLU A 241 1.41 8.98 -10.50
C GLU A 241 2.08 7.77 -11.15
N VAL A 242 1.26 6.90 -11.73
CA VAL A 242 1.71 5.82 -12.58
C VAL A 242 0.97 5.91 -13.91
N ALA A 243 1.73 5.91 -14.99
CA ALA A 243 1.20 5.84 -16.35
C ALA A 243 2.25 5.20 -17.26
N TRP A 244 1.84 4.79 -18.43
CA TRP A 244 2.74 4.36 -19.50
C TRP A 244 3.50 5.55 -20.09
N GLY A 245 4.81 5.39 -20.31
CA GLY A 245 5.70 6.39 -20.85
C GLY A 245 6.46 7.20 -19.79
N ASP A 246 7.45 7.97 -20.24
CA ASP A 246 8.30 8.76 -19.37
C ASP A 246 7.63 10.06 -18.89
N THR A 247 8.24 10.72 -17.89
CA THR A 247 7.73 11.98 -17.32
C THR A 247 7.66 13.10 -18.35
N ALA A 248 8.59 13.16 -19.30
CA ALA A 248 8.64 14.21 -20.32
C ALA A 248 7.50 14.04 -21.33
N GLY A 249 7.14 12.78 -21.66
CA GLY A 249 6.05 12.42 -22.56
C GLY A 249 4.67 12.45 -21.93
N ASP A 250 4.53 12.33 -20.60
CA ASP A 250 3.23 12.26 -19.95
C ASP A 250 2.53 13.63 -19.89
N LYS A 251 1.61 13.83 -20.84
CA LYS A 251 0.80 15.05 -20.93
C LYS A 251 -0.11 15.25 -19.74
N ASN A 252 -0.57 14.18 -19.07
CA ASN A 252 -1.50 14.27 -17.93
C ASN A 252 -0.76 14.71 -16.68
N TYR A 253 0.40 14.10 -16.36
CA TYR A 253 1.25 14.50 -15.25
C TYR A 253 1.67 15.96 -15.39
N ASN A 254 2.14 16.35 -16.59
CA ASN A 254 2.60 17.71 -16.86
C ASN A 254 1.47 18.75 -16.85
N ALA A 255 0.23 18.37 -17.24
CA ALA A 255 -0.94 19.25 -17.15
C ALA A 255 -1.44 19.46 -15.71
N GLY A 256 -1.11 18.57 -14.79
CA GLY A 256 -1.44 18.72 -13.39
C GLY A 256 -1.59 17.41 -12.63
N HIS A 257 -0.76 17.20 -11.64
CA HIS A 257 -0.68 16.03 -10.77
C HIS A 257 -0.94 16.37 -9.30
N ILE A 258 -1.06 15.37 -8.44
CA ILE A 258 -1.22 15.54 -6.99
C ILE A 258 0.03 16.24 -6.44
N PRO A 259 -0.11 17.34 -5.65
CA PRO A 259 1.04 18.11 -5.19
C PRO A 259 2.09 17.27 -4.45
N GLY A 260 3.33 17.31 -4.92
CA GLY A 260 4.46 16.54 -4.38
C GLY A 260 4.57 15.12 -4.92
N ALA A 261 3.67 14.69 -5.81
CA ALA A 261 3.77 13.37 -6.43
C ALA A 261 4.90 13.32 -7.46
N TYR A 262 5.53 12.16 -7.53
CA TYR A 262 6.46 11.78 -8.59
C TYR A 262 5.70 11.17 -9.77
N HIS A 263 6.43 10.76 -10.80
CA HIS A 263 5.92 9.95 -11.91
C HIS A 263 6.70 8.64 -11.98
N ILE A 264 6.02 7.53 -12.22
CA ILE A 264 6.58 6.21 -12.50
C ILE A 264 6.01 5.75 -13.83
N ASN A 265 6.90 5.44 -14.78
CA ASN A 265 6.52 4.68 -15.97
C ASN A 265 6.20 3.25 -15.56
N SER A 266 5.03 2.73 -15.98
CA SER A 266 4.58 1.37 -15.66
C SER A 266 5.54 0.29 -16.17
N ASP A 267 6.20 0.51 -17.29
CA ASP A 267 7.15 -0.43 -17.90
C ASP A 267 8.42 -0.63 -17.04
N ALA A 268 8.67 0.27 -16.09
CA ALA A 268 9.81 0.12 -15.19
C ALA A 268 9.76 -1.14 -14.30
N VAL A 269 8.60 -1.78 -14.16
CA VAL A 269 8.44 -3.00 -13.34
C VAL A 269 8.32 -4.28 -14.18
N GLU A 270 8.25 -4.19 -15.50
CA GLU A 270 8.09 -5.34 -16.39
C GLU A 270 9.08 -5.29 -17.57
N TYR A 271 9.25 -6.43 -18.25
CA TYR A 271 9.99 -6.50 -19.50
C TYR A 271 9.09 -6.01 -20.62
N ASP A 272 9.39 -4.86 -21.20
CA ASP A 272 8.51 -4.19 -22.14
C ASP A 272 8.93 -4.34 -23.61
N ASP A 273 10.15 -4.78 -23.88
CA ASP A 273 10.66 -4.65 -25.24
C ASP A 273 11.72 -5.69 -25.62
N CYS A 274 11.23 -6.86 -25.99
CA CYS A 274 12.11 -7.82 -26.67
C CYS A 274 11.86 -7.78 -28.18
N ASP A 275 12.93 -7.52 -28.94
CA ASP A 275 12.89 -7.70 -30.38
C ASP A 275 12.31 -9.09 -30.77
N PRO A 276 11.32 -9.23 -31.68
CA PRO A 276 10.98 -8.32 -32.78
C PRO A 276 9.63 -7.59 -32.59
N TRP A 277 9.50 -6.73 -31.61
CA TRP A 277 8.27 -5.98 -31.41
C TRP A 277 8.14 -4.79 -32.40
N PRO A 278 7.00 -4.61 -33.09
CA PRO A 278 6.90 -3.58 -34.12
C PRO A 278 6.83 -2.14 -33.62
N TYR A 279 6.75 -1.94 -32.28
CA TYR A 279 6.58 -0.62 -31.67
C TYR A 279 7.68 -0.27 -30.64
N GLY A 280 8.54 -1.21 -30.29
CA GLY A 280 9.69 -0.99 -29.43
C GLY A 280 10.91 -0.52 -30.21
N ASP A 281 11.79 0.23 -29.60
CA ASP A 281 13.07 0.63 -30.19
C ASP A 281 14.22 -0.33 -29.82
N GLY A 282 13.90 -1.43 -29.16
CA GLY A 282 14.84 -2.46 -28.74
C GLY A 282 15.81 -2.01 -27.66
N LYS A 283 15.45 -0.98 -26.87
CA LYS A 283 16.29 -0.46 -25.80
C LYS A 283 15.62 -0.57 -24.45
N ASP A 284 16.35 -1.04 -23.47
CA ASP A 284 15.94 -0.89 -22.07
C ASP A 284 16.09 0.58 -21.65
N ASP A 285 15.06 1.38 -21.81
CA ASP A 285 15.01 2.80 -21.41
C ASP A 285 15.36 3.02 -19.93
N PHE A 286 15.30 1.96 -19.12
CA PHE A 286 15.64 1.97 -17.71
C PHE A 286 17.07 1.50 -17.42
N GLY A 287 17.78 0.89 -18.39
CA GLY A 287 19.12 0.32 -18.22
C GLY A 287 19.16 -0.72 -17.10
N LEU A 288 18.11 -1.54 -16.99
CA LEU A 288 17.96 -2.54 -15.93
C LEU A 288 18.41 -3.95 -16.37
N TYR A 289 18.51 -4.20 -17.67
CA TYR A 289 18.98 -5.47 -18.23
C TYR A 289 19.77 -5.26 -19.53
N ASP A 290 20.48 -6.29 -19.98
CA ASP A 290 21.06 -6.36 -21.31
C ASP A 290 20.01 -7.06 -22.21
N GLU A 291 19.56 -6.43 -23.29
CA GLU A 291 18.51 -6.91 -24.21
C GLU A 291 18.70 -8.35 -24.66
N LYS A 292 19.96 -8.77 -24.87
CA LYS A 292 20.28 -10.16 -25.25
C LYS A 292 19.97 -11.21 -24.18
N ASP A 293 19.71 -10.81 -22.94
CA ASP A 293 19.39 -11.69 -21.83
C ASP A 293 17.88 -11.92 -21.67
N VAL A 294 17.03 -11.19 -22.44
CA VAL A 294 15.57 -11.29 -22.40
C VAL A 294 15.06 -12.11 -23.57
N LYS A 295 14.16 -13.04 -23.30
CA LYS A 295 13.55 -13.91 -24.31
C LYS A 295 12.12 -13.41 -24.62
N PRO A 296 11.58 -13.73 -25.82
CA PRO A 296 10.19 -13.39 -26.14
C PRO A 296 9.18 -13.87 -25.08
N GLU A 297 9.47 -14.98 -24.42
CA GLU A 297 8.64 -15.53 -23.34
C GLU A 297 8.61 -14.66 -22.09
N ASP A 298 9.62 -13.81 -21.86
CA ASP A 298 9.71 -12.92 -20.71
C ASP A 298 8.95 -11.60 -20.90
N ASN A 299 8.57 -11.27 -22.16
CA ASN A 299 7.85 -10.05 -22.48
C ASN A 299 6.60 -9.87 -21.62
N PHE A 300 6.42 -8.66 -21.13
CA PHE A 300 5.31 -8.24 -20.28
C PHE A 300 5.28 -8.89 -18.87
N ASN A 301 6.21 -9.79 -18.56
CA ASN A 301 6.33 -10.35 -17.22
C ASN A 301 6.99 -9.35 -16.25
N ILE A 302 6.65 -9.42 -15.00
CA ILE A 302 7.33 -8.67 -13.94
C ILE A 302 8.82 -8.99 -13.96
N ARG A 303 9.66 -7.96 -13.87
CA ARG A 303 11.12 -8.04 -13.87
C ARG A 303 11.64 -8.94 -12.76
N SER A 304 12.84 -9.46 -12.94
CA SER A 304 13.54 -10.26 -11.94
C SER A 304 13.73 -9.50 -10.62
N GLY A 305 13.89 -10.21 -9.51
CA GLY A 305 14.11 -9.62 -8.20
C GLY A 305 15.31 -8.66 -8.15
N LYS A 306 16.38 -8.93 -8.94
CA LYS A 306 17.53 -8.03 -9.07
C LYS A 306 17.14 -6.69 -9.70
N GLN A 307 16.39 -6.74 -10.79
CA GLN A 307 15.95 -5.55 -11.52
C GLN A 307 14.89 -4.76 -10.74
N LEU A 308 13.95 -5.44 -10.08
CA LEU A 308 13.01 -4.79 -9.15
C LEU A 308 13.74 -4.11 -7.98
N SER A 309 14.81 -4.72 -7.45
CA SER A 309 15.63 -4.10 -6.40
C SER A 309 16.27 -2.79 -6.88
N GLU A 310 16.74 -2.76 -8.13
CA GLU A 310 17.31 -1.56 -8.72
C GLU A 310 16.23 -0.49 -8.99
N PHE A 311 15.05 -0.88 -9.50
CA PHE A 311 13.89 0.01 -9.63
C PHE A 311 13.52 0.66 -8.28
N LEU A 312 13.42 -0.14 -7.21
CA LEU A 312 13.09 0.35 -5.86
C LEU A 312 14.17 1.31 -5.34
N LYS A 313 15.45 1.00 -5.56
CA LYS A 313 16.58 1.86 -5.20
C LYS A 313 16.53 3.20 -5.92
N ARG A 314 16.28 3.22 -7.24
CA ARG A 314 16.16 4.45 -8.04
C ARG A 314 15.03 5.36 -7.56
N ASN A 315 14.00 4.77 -6.98
CA ASN A 315 12.87 5.48 -6.39
C ASN A 315 13.04 5.77 -4.90
N GLY A 316 14.13 5.33 -4.26
CA GLY A 316 14.38 5.50 -2.83
C GLY A 316 13.35 4.76 -1.95
N ILE A 317 12.74 3.68 -2.47
CA ILE A 317 11.69 2.90 -1.81
C ILE A 317 12.31 1.72 -1.08
N THR A 318 11.99 1.56 0.21
CA THR A 318 12.34 0.40 1.04
C THR A 318 11.08 -0.40 1.39
N LYS A 319 11.22 -1.58 1.99
CA LYS A 319 10.08 -2.38 2.44
C LYS A 319 9.14 -1.64 3.39
N ASP A 320 9.66 -0.67 4.16
CA ASP A 320 8.90 0.10 5.16
C ASP A 320 8.33 1.42 4.59
N THR A 321 8.65 1.77 3.35
CA THR A 321 8.14 2.99 2.70
C THR A 321 6.61 2.92 2.59
N LYS A 322 5.95 4.02 2.98
CA LYS A 322 4.50 4.17 2.81
C LYS A 322 4.23 4.69 1.40
N VAL A 323 3.87 3.79 0.50
CA VAL A 323 3.67 4.11 -0.91
C VAL A 323 2.19 4.39 -1.18
N VAL A 324 1.90 5.46 -1.90
CA VAL A 324 0.56 5.78 -2.41
C VAL A 324 0.66 6.08 -3.90
N LEU A 325 0.08 5.23 -4.70
CA LEU A 325 0.06 5.33 -6.15
C LEU A 325 -1.31 5.83 -6.64
N TYR A 326 -1.34 6.46 -7.80
CA TYR A 326 -2.58 6.79 -8.47
C TYR A 326 -2.39 6.78 -9.99
N GLY A 327 -3.42 6.33 -10.71
CA GLY A 327 -3.54 6.43 -12.15
C GLY A 327 -4.56 7.50 -12.55
N ARG A 328 -5.08 7.42 -13.76
CA ARG A 328 -6.07 8.37 -14.29
C ARG A 328 -7.45 8.17 -13.66
N SER A 329 -7.86 6.91 -13.52
CA SER A 329 -9.19 6.48 -13.06
C SER A 329 -9.11 5.21 -12.20
N ALA A 330 -10.25 4.67 -11.80
CA ALA A 330 -10.36 3.42 -11.05
C ALA A 330 -10.02 2.17 -11.89
N SER A 331 -10.22 2.21 -13.21
CA SER A 331 -9.93 1.10 -14.13
C SER A 331 -8.50 1.12 -14.68
N ASP A 332 -7.68 2.09 -14.28
CA ASP A 332 -6.31 2.23 -14.77
C ASP A 332 -5.43 1.08 -14.27
N SER A 333 -5.18 0.10 -15.15
CA SER A 333 -4.41 -1.10 -14.82
C SER A 333 -2.91 -0.83 -14.69
N SER A 334 -2.37 0.26 -15.22
CA SER A 334 -0.96 0.61 -15.06
C SER A 334 -0.59 0.82 -13.59
N VAL A 335 -1.45 1.54 -12.84
CA VAL A 335 -1.21 1.78 -11.41
C VAL A 335 -1.33 0.50 -10.58
N THR A 336 -2.26 -0.39 -10.93
CA THR A 336 -2.43 -1.65 -10.19
C THR A 336 -1.31 -2.64 -10.51
N ARG A 337 -0.76 -2.60 -11.73
CA ARG A 337 0.42 -3.37 -12.14
C ARG A 337 1.64 -3.00 -11.28
N VAL A 338 1.95 -1.71 -11.15
CA VAL A 338 3.07 -1.24 -10.32
C VAL A 338 2.80 -1.50 -8.83
N ALA A 339 1.57 -1.33 -8.34
CA ALA A 339 1.21 -1.66 -6.96
C ALA A 339 1.42 -3.15 -6.66
N PHE A 340 1.01 -4.02 -7.57
CA PHE A 340 1.23 -5.47 -7.48
C PHE A 340 2.73 -5.81 -7.46
N ALA A 341 3.52 -5.24 -8.37
CA ALA A 341 4.97 -5.46 -8.44
C ALA A 341 5.67 -5.03 -7.14
N MET A 342 5.25 -3.91 -6.53
CA MET A 342 5.78 -3.45 -5.25
C MET A 342 5.41 -4.40 -4.09
N LEU A 343 4.17 -4.92 -4.05
CA LEU A 343 3.76 -5.93 -3.06
C LEU A 343 4.54 -7.23 -3.25
N TYR A 344 4.66 -7.71 -4.49
CA TYR A 344 5.47 -8.88 -4.85
C TYR A 344 6.92 -8.73 -4.40
N ALA A 345 7.51 -7.55 -4.63
CA ALA A 345 8.86 -7.24 -4.18
C ALA A 345 9.02 -7.21 -2.65
N GLY A 346 7.94 -6.93 -1.90
CA GLY A 346 7.93 -6.90 -0.44
C GLY A 346 7.77 -5.52 0.19
N VAL A 347 7.25 -4.53 -0.54
CA VAL A 347 6.83 -3.26 0.08
C VAL A 347 5.58 -3.52 0.92
N GLU A 348 5.68 -3.34 2.24
CA GLU A 348 4.64 -3.76 3.18
C GLU A 348 3.37 -2.90 3.19
N ASP A 349 3.43 -1.69 2.64
CA ASP A 349 2.33 -0.72 2.77
C ASP A 349 2.15 0.06 1.45
N VAL A 350 1.43 -0.55 0.51
CA VAL A 350 1.11 0.01 -0.80
C VAL A 350 -0.35 0.39 -0.84
N LYS A 351 -0.63 1.64 -1.21
CA LYS A 351 -1.97 2.18 -1.41
C LYS A 351 -2.16 2.61 -2.85
N VAL A 352 -3.41 2.52 -3.31
CA VAL A 352 -3.87 3.06 -4.60
C VAL A 352 -5.01 4.02 -4.33
N VAL A 353 -4.97 5.21 -4.91
CA VAL A 353 -6.07 6.17 -4.79
C VAL A 353 -7.25 5.70 -5.62
N ASP A 354 -8.33 5.31 -4.94
CA ASP A 354 -9.56 4.83 -5.56
C ASP A 354 -10.22 5.92 -6.41
N GLY A 355 -10.36 5.66 -7.70
CA GLY A 355 -10.81 6.61 -8.70
C GLY A 355 -9.71 7.55 -9.24
N GLY A 356 -8.47 7.38 -8.81
CA GLY A 356 -7.29 8.03 -9.35
C GLY A 356 -7.34 9.56 -9.36
N MET A 357 -6.69 10.15 -10.36
CA MET A 357 -6.63 11.60 -10.56
C MET A 357 -8.01 12.23 -10.78
N GLN A 358 -8.92 11.49 -11.42
CA GLN A 358 -10.29 11.98 -11.63
C GLN A 358 -11.01 12.21 -10.30
N ALA A 359 -10.92 11.26 -9.37
CA ALA A 359 -11.53 11.39 -8.04
C ALA A 359 -10.88 12.51 -7.22
N TRP A 360 -9.55 12.68 -7.32
CA TRP A 360 -8.84 13.79 -6.68
C TRP A 360 -9.34 15.17 -7.14
N LYS A 361 -9.51 15.33 -8.45
CA LYS A 361 -10.06 16.57 -9.07
C LYS A 361 -11.53 16.77 -8.68
N ASN A 362 -12.34 15.72 -8.68
CA ASN A 362 -13.75 15.78 -8.28
C ASN A 362 -13.92 16.18 -6.80
N ALA A 363 -12.98 15.79 -5.93
CA ALA A 363 -12.93 16.22 -4.54
C ALA A 363 -12.51 17.71 -4.38
N GLY A 364 -12.21 18.41 -5.48
CA GLY A 364 -11.84 19.83 -5.49
C GLY A 364 -10.46 20.11 -4.88
N TYR A 365 -9.55 19.15 -4.91
CA TYR A 365 -8.20 19.33 -4.37
C TYR A 365 -7.26 20.00 -5.36
N ASP A 366 -6.28 20.72 -4.83
CA ASP A 366 -5.27 21.42 -5.63
C ASP A 366 -4.42 20.41 -6.43
N VAL A 367 -3.98 20.81 -7.60
CA VAL A 367 -2.98 20.14 -8.43
C VAL A 367 -1.74 21.02 -8.58
N GLU A 368 -0.60 20.43 -8.94
CA GLU A 368 0.61 21.17 -9.31
C GLU A 368 1.12 20.67 -10.68
N THR A 369 1.89 21.54 -11.36
CA THR A 369 2.48 21.26 -12.69
C THR A 369 4.01 21.23 -12.64
N LYS A 370 4.59 21.46 -11.46
CA LYS A 370 6.04 21.39 -11.29
C LYS A 370 6.46 19.92 -11.21
N VAL A 371 7.26 19.48 -12.16
CA VAL A 371 7.85 18.13 -12.13
C VAL A 371 8.67 17.96 -10.84
N ASN A 372 8.41 16.88 -10.13
CA ASN A 372 9.13 16.52 -8.91
C ASN A 372 10.12 15.42 -9.23
N GLU A 373 11.40 15.66 -8.95
CA GLU A 373 12.47 14.70 -9.13
C GLU A 373 12.51 13.72 -7.96
N GLN A 374 12.57 12.43 -8.27
CA GLN A 374 12.74 11.37 -7.27
C GLN A 374 14.17 11.42 -6.71
N LYS A 375 14.30 10.98 -5.47
CA LYS A 375 15.61 10.81 -4.83
C LYS A 375 15.92 9.32 -4.77
N ALA A 376 16.91 8.91 -5.51
CA ALA A 376 17.46 7.56 -5.42
C ALA A 376 17.99 7.27 -4.00
N GLY A 377 17.95 6.01 -3.62
CA GLY A 377 18.65 5.54 -2.43
C GLY A 377 20.16 5.80 -2.54
N GLY A 378 20.79 6.27 -1.45
CA GLY A 378 22.22 6.53 -1.38
C GLY A 378 23.08 5.24 -1.40
N ASP A 379 24.39 5.41 -1.16
CA ASP A 379 25.35 4.28 -1.12
C ASP A 379 25.05 3.27 -0.01
N ASP A 380 24.37 3.71 1.05
CA ASP A 380 23.92 2.90 2.20
C ASP A 380 22.52 2.33 2.02
N TYR A 381 21.93 2.43 0.82
CA TYR A 381 20.59 1.92 0.56
C TYR A 381 20.51 0.41 0.76
N SER A 382 19.49 -0.01 1.50
CA SER A 382 19.06 -1.40 1.62
C SER A 382 17.53 -1.46 1.51
N PHE A 383 17.00 -2.35 0.70
CA PHE A 383 15.56 -2.57 0.64
C PHE A 383 14.99 -3.11 1.96
N GLY A 384 15.79 -3.91 2.67
CA GLY A 384 15.45 -4.44 4.00
C GLY A 384 14.91 -5.88 4.00
N THR A 385 14.81 -6.53 2.85
CA THR A 385 14.51 -7.96 2.69
C THR A 385 14.96 -8.46 1.32
N THR A 386 14.86 -9.77 1.08
CA THR A 386 15.09 -10.36 -0.26
C THR A 386 13.97 -9.92 -1.21
N VAL A 387 14.33 -9.68 -2.48
CA VAL A 387 13.38 -9.36 -3.55
C VAL A 387 13.39 -10.48 -4.59
N PRO A 388 12.24 -11.09 -4.92
CA PRO A 388 10.92 -10.82 -4.36
C PRO A 388 10.77 -11.42 -2.94
N ALA A 389 9.98 -10.76 -2.08
CA ALA A 389 9.63 -11.29 -0.77
C ALA A 389 8.39 -12.19 -0.82
N HIS A 390 7.57 -12.05 -1.86
CA HIS A 390 6.32 -12.77 -2.06
C HIS A 390 6.27 -13.48 -3.41
N PRO A 391 7.17 -14.45 -3.68
CA PRO A 391 7.19 -15.18 -4.96
C PRO A 391 5.87 -15.93 -5.23
N GLU A 392 5.11 -16.27 -4.20
CA GLU A 392 3.80 -16.91 -4.28
C GLU A 392 2.72 -16.07 -4.96
N TYR A 393 2.93 -14.77 -5.15
CA TYR A 393 1.96 -13.92 -5.86
C TYR A 393 2.01 -14.06 -7.37
N ILE A 394 3.08 -14.62 -7.92
CA ILE A 394 3.21 -14.91 -9.34
C ILE A 394 3.18 -16.42 -9.56
N LEU A 395 2.33 -16.87 -10.48
CA LEU A 395 2.25 -18.24 -10.92
C LEU A 395 2.91 -18.37 -12.30
N SER A 396 3.81 -19.34 -12.46
CA SER A 396 4.42 -19.63 -13.75
C SER A 396 3.44 -20.31 -14.71
N ALA A 397 3.74 -20.30 -16.02
CA ALA A 397 2.93 -20.98 -17.01
C ALA A 397 2.88 -22.51 -16.76
N GLU A 398 4.01 -23.10 -16.40
CA GLU A 398 4.09 -24.54 -16.11
C GLU A 398 3.26 -24.90 -14.87
N ASP A 399 3.35 -24.10 -13.80
CA ASP A 399 2.54 -24.34 -12.59
C ASP A 399 1.04 -24.14 -12.87
N ALA A 400 0.66 -23.14 -13.66
CA ALA A 400 -0.73 -22.93 -14.06
C ALA A 400 -1.29 -24.12 -14.84
N LYS A 401 -0.51 -24.67 -15.78
CA LYS A 401 -0.83 -25.87 -16.53
C LYS A 401 -0.97 -27.08 -15.63
N ASP A 402 0.02 -27.34 -14.77
CA ASP A 402 0.02 -28.47 -13.84
C ASP A 402 -1.19 -28.42 -12.90
N LYS A 403 -1.47 -27.24 -12.32
CA LYS A 403 -2.63 -27.06 -11.44
C LYS A 403 -3.96 -27.24 -12.18
N LEU A 404 -4.11 -26.79 -13.42
CA LEU A 404 -5.31 -27.05 -14.22
C LEU A 404 -5.55 -28.54 -14.42
N GLN A 405 -4.47 -29.33 -14.60
CA GLN A 405 -4.55 -30.77 -14.81
C GLN A 405 -4.76 -31.58 -13.50
N ASN A 406 -4.14 -31.14 -12.40
CA ASN A 406 -3.96 -31.98 -11.22
C ASN A 406 -4.66 -31.45 -9.96
N ASP A 407 -5.06 -30.18 -9.91
CA ASP A 407 -5.74 -29.58 -8.75
C ASP A 407 -7.20 -29.22 -9.05
N ALA A 408 -8.11 -30.00 -8.51
CA ALA A 408 -9.56 -29.76 -8.64
C ALA A 408 -10.02 -28.46 -7.91
N ASN A 409 -9.24 -27.95 -6.97
CA ASN A 409 -9.54 -26.70 -6.26
C ASN A 409 -9.03 -25.46 -6.98
N PHE A 410 -8.12 -25.60 -7.94
CA PHE A 410 -7.52 -24.50 -8.68
C PHE A 410 -8.48 -23.88 -9.71
N ARG A 411 -8.44 -22.56 -9.84
CA ARG A 411 -9.14 -21.77 -10.88
C ARG A 411 -8.18 -20.80 -11.55
N LEU A 412 -7.97 -20.96 -12.83
CA LEU A 412 -7.31 -19.97 -13.68
C LEU A 412 -8.39 -19.01 -14.19
N VAL A 413 -8.40 -17.78 -13.69
CA VAL A 413 -9.50 -16.83 -13.87
C VAL A 413 -9.11 -15.78 -14.92
N SER A 414 -9.78 -15.81 -16.05
CA SER A 414 -9.57 -14.91 -17.18
C SER A 414 -10.19 -13.53 -16.94
N ILE A 415 -9.37 -12.50 -16.93
CA ILE A 415 -9.80 -11.09 -16.80
C ILE A 415 -9.72 -10.44 -18.18
N ARG A 416 -10.54 -10.97 -19.11
CA ARG A 416 -10.56 -10.59 -20.52
C ARG A 416 -12.01 -10.31 -20.95
N SER A 417 -12.20 -9.61 -22.07
CA SER A 417 -13.53 -9.37 -22.65
C SER A 417 -14.23 -10.69 -23.00
N THR A 418 -15.54 -10.65 -23.16
CA THR A 418 -16.32 -11.80 -23.63
C THR A 418 -15.77 -12.32 -24.94
N LYS A 419 -15.49 -11.44 -25.89
CA LYS A 419 -14.97 -11.82 -27.22
C LYS A 419 -13.58 -12.45 -27.16
N GLU A 420 -12.69 -11.90 -26.33
CA GLU A 420 -11.39 -12.51 -26.10
C GLU A 420 -11.55 -13.91 -25.49
N PHE A 421 -12.43 -14.06 -24.48
CA PHE A 421 -12.68 -15.35 -23.81
C PHE A 421 -13.37 -16.37 -24.71
N GLU A 422 -14.23 -15.92 -25.61
CA GLU A 422 -14.90 -16.76 -26.60
C GLU A 422 -14.03 -17.09 -27.82
N GLY A 423 -12.81 -16.52 -27.90
CA GLY A 423 -11.89 -16.76 -29.02
C GLY A 423 -12.28 -15.99 -30.30
N GLU A 424 -13.13 -14.98 -30.23
CA GLU A 424 -13.55 -14.17 -31.38
C GLU A 424 -12.49 -13.11 -31.74
N GLU A 425 -11.73 -12.62 -30.78
CA GLU A 425 -10.68 -11.61 -30.96
C GLU A 425 -9.52 -11.83 -29.99
N THR A 426 -8.35 -11.30 -30.31
CA THR A 426 -7.17 -11.38 -29.44
C THR A 426 -7.20 -10.34 -28.32
N GLY A 427 -7.86 -9.20 -28.56
CA GLY A 427 -7.89 -8.03 -27.69
C GLY A 427 -6.61 -7.17 -27.75
N TYR A 428 -5.58 -7.60 -28.49
CA TYR A 428 -4.27 -6.95 -28.59
C TYR A 428 -3.72 -7.01 -30.01
N GLY A 429 -3.10 -5.91 -30.46
CA GLY A 429 -2.50 -5.84 -31.79
C GLY A 429 -1.24 -6.69 -31.98
N TYR A 430 -0.74 -7.26 -30.88
CA TYR A 430 0.50 -8.03 -30.83
C TYR A 430 0.32 -9.50 -30.43
N ILE A 431 -0.86 -9.93 -30.17
CA ILE A 431 -1.17 -11.34 -29.93
C ILE A 431 -1.77 -11.93 -31.21
N ASP A 432 -1.12 -12.93 -31.78
CA ASP A 432 -1.47 -13.47 -33.08
C ASP A 432 -2.71 -14.36 -33.08
N TYR A 433 -2.98 -15.04 -31.97
CA TYR A 433 -4.04 -16.03 -31.86
C TYR A 433 -5.04 -15.69 -30.78
N ALA A 434 -6.32 -15.77 -31.13
CA ALA A 434 -7.44 -15.72 -30.19
C ALA A 434 -7.63 -17.06 -29.48
N GLY A 435 -8.26 -17.06 -28.32
CA GLY A 435 -8.57 -18.26 -27.52
C GLY A 435 -8.25 -18.08 -26.04
N GLU A 436 -8.36 -19.18 -25.30
CA GLU A 436 -8.13 -19.25 -23.84
C GLU A 436 -7.44 -20.57 -23.44
N PRO A 437 -6.69 -20.59 -22.34
CA PRO A 437 -6.21 -21.84 -21.77
C PRO A 437 -7.35 -22.80 -21.50
N LEU A 438 -7.21 -24.06 -21.93
CA LEU A 438 -8.24 -25.06 -21.67
C LEU A 438 -8.49 -25.21 -20.17
N GLY A 439 -9.73 -24.97 -19.75
CA GLY A 439 -10.13 -25.09 -18.36
C GLY A 439 -10.09 -23.77 -17.58
N ALA A 440 -9.68 -22.68 -18.18
CA ALA A 440 -9.86 -21.35 -17.60
C ALA A 440 -11.35 -21.06 -17.33
N VAL A 441 -11.62 -20.19 -16.39
CA VAL A 441 -12.97 -19.70 -16.08
C VAL A 441 -13.04 -18.20 -16.37
N TRP A 442 -14.18 -17.72 -16.85
CA TRP A 442 -14.32 -16.31 -17.15
C TRP A 442 -14.56 -15.49 -15.87
N GLY A 443 -13.75 -14.51 -15.63
CA GLY A 443 -13.78 -13.58 -14.50
C GLY A 443 -14.18 -12.17 -14.91
N HIS A 444 -14.70 -11.96 -16.12
CA HIS A 444 -15.06 -10.69 -16.72
C HIS A 444 -13.87 -9.76 -17.03
N ASN A 445 -14.14 -8.63 -17.70
CA ASN A 445 -13.15 -7.62 -18.01
C ASN A 445 -13.18 -6.48 -16.96
N THR A 446 -12.08 -5.75 -16.85
CA THR A 446 -12.00 -4.55 -16.00
C THR A 446 -12.66 -3.32 -16.65
N ASP A 447 -12.78 -3.31 -17.97
CA ASP A 447 -13.29 -2.16 -18.75
C ASP A 447 -14.80 -2.22 -19.02
N ASP A 448 -15.46 -3.33 -18.71
CA ASP A 448 -16.91 -3.53 -18.91
C ASP A 448 -17.77 -3.09 -17.70
N GLY A 449 -17.15 -2.50 -16.69
CA GLY A 449 -17.82 -2.07 -15.47
C GLY A 449 -17.92 -3.16 -14.38
N SER A 450 -17.42 -4.37 -14.63
CA SER A 450 -17.49 -5.47 -13.65
C SER A 450 -16.66 -5.21 -12.40
N TYR A 451 -15.54 -4.51 -12.51
CA TYR A 451 -14.63 -4.19 -11.41
C TYR A 451 -14.64 -2.72 -10.98
N VAL A 452 -15.38 -1.87 -11.70
CA VAL A 452 -15.48 -0.44 -11.40
C VAL A 452 -16.93 0.01 -11.47
N GLU A 453 -17.45 0.54 -10.37
CA GLU A 453 -18.80 1.11 -10.29
C GLU A 453 -18.74 2.56 -9.78
N ASN A 454 -19.45 3.47 -10.43
CA ASN A 454 -19.48 4.89 -10.06
C ASN A 454 -18.09 5.55 -9.93
N GLY A 455 -17.13 5.13 -10.76
CA GLY A 455 -15.76 5.63 -10.78
C GLY A 455 -14.91 5.16 -9.59
N LYS A 456 -15.29 4.07 -8.94
CA LYS A 456 -14.56 3.43 -7.84
C LYS A 456 -14.44 1.94 -8.05
N VAL A 457 -13.41 1.35 -7.49
CA VAL A 457 -13.23 -0.10 -7.48
C VAL A 457 -14.30 -0.77 -6.63
N VAL A 458 -14.82 -1.90 -7.13
CA VAL A 458 -15.89 -2.66 -6.46
C VAL A 458 -15.38 -3.35 -5.19
N GLY A 459 -16.32 -3.72 -4.31
CA GLY A 459 -16.02 -4.52 -3.13
C GLY A 459 -15.88 -6.02 -3.44
N ILE A 460 -15.39 -6.77 -2.46
CA ILE A 460 -15.18 -8.23 -2.55
C ILE A 460 -16.44 -9.02 -2.90
N ASP A 461 -17.64 -8.53 -2.53
CA ASP A 461 -18.89 -9.23 -2.80
C ASP A 461 -19.22 -9.26 -4.30
N LYS A 462 -18.77 -8.27 -5.08
CA LYS A 462 -18.86 -8.32 -6.53
C LYS A 462 -17.94 -9.39 -7.12
N VAL A 463 -16.71 -9.52 -6.60
CA VAL A 463 -15.78 -10.58 -7.02
C VAL A 463 -16.38 -11.96 -6.73
N LYS A 464 -17.00 -12.16 -5.54
CA LYS A 464 -17.73 -13.39 -5.22
C LYS A 464 -18.84 -13.70 -6.23
N SER A 465 -19.62 -12.66 -6.62
CA SER A 465 -20.70 -12.83 -7.60
C SER A 465 -20.18 -13.30 -8.96
N ILE A 466 -19.08 -12.69 -9.43
CA ILE A 466 -18.44 -13.04 -10.70
C ILE A 466 -17.91 -14.48 -10.65
N LEU A 467 -17.20 -14.86 -9.60
CA LEU A 467 -16.68 -16.22 -9.43
C LEU A 467 -17.80 -17.27 -9.40
N ALA A 468 -18.93 -16.95 -8.76
CA ALA A 468 -20.07 -17.85 -8.65
C ALA A 468 -20.70 -18.20 -10.01
N GLU A 469 -20.60 -17.34 -11.03
CA GLU A 469 -21.07 -17.60 -12.39
C GLU A 469 -20.36 -18.78 -13.04
N SER A 470 -19.14 -19.11 -12.56
CA SER A 470 -18.32 -20.22 -13.03
C SER A 470 -18.16 -21.33 -12.00
N ASP A 471 -19.13 -21.52 -11.09
CA ASP A 471 -19.04 -22.47 -9.97
C ASP A 471 -17.74 -22.34 -9.16
N SER A 472 -17.29 -21.14 -8.95
CA SER A 472 -16.04 -20.82 -8.24
C SER A 472 -16.33 -19.91 -7.04
N SER A 473 -15.42 -19.89 -6.07
CA SER A 473 -15.53 -19.08 -4.86
C SER A 473 -14.16 -18.60 -4.37
N LEU A 474 -14.14 -17.75 -3.35
CA LEU A 474 -12.90 -17.31 -2.71
C LEU A 474 -12.20 -18.42 -1.87
N ASP A 475 -12.85 -19.59 -1.69
CA ASP A 475 -12.24 -20.75 -1.04
C ASP A 475 -11.38 -21.56 -2.01
N ASN A 476 -11.51 -21.33 -3.30
CA ASN A 476 -10.64 -21.91 -4.31
C ASN A 476 -9.24 -21.28 -4.28
N GLU A 477 -8.26 -21.98 -4.79
CA GLU A 477 -7.00 -21.39 -5.20
C GLU A 477 -7.22 -20.65 -6.52
N LEU A 478 -7.02 -19.33 -6.52
CA LEU A 478 -7.32 -18.44 -7.64
C LEU A 478 -6.04 -17.89 -8.24
N SER A 479 -5.86 -18.03 -9.54
CA SER A 479 -4.84 -17.29 -10.28
C SER A 479 -5.50 -16.45 -11.36
N PHE A 480 -5.35 -15.13 -11.28
CA PHE A 480 -5.93 -14.20 -12.25
C PHE A 480 -4.96 -13.98 -13.39
N TYR A 481 -5.47 -13.86 -14.61
CA TYR A 481 -4.67 -13.52 -15.78
C TYR A 481 -5.48 -12.70 -16.79
N CYS A 482 -4.78 -12.06 -17.73
CA CYS A 482 -5.37 -11.43 -18.92
C CYS A 482 -4.50 -11.71 -20.13
N GLY A 483 -4.29 -10.75 -21.02
CA GLY A 483 -3.32 -10.90 -22.13
C GLY A 483 -1.87 -10.94 -21.63
N THR A 484 -1.52 -9.99 -20.75
CA THR A 484 -0.14 -9.71 -20.30
C THR A 484 -0.06 -9.35 -18.81
N GLY A 485 -0.99 -9.79 -17.99
CA GLY A 485 -0.95 -9.66 -16.52
C GLY A 485 -1.50 -8.34 -15.94
N TRP A 486 -1.71 -7.27 -16.71
CA TRP A 486 -2.11 -5.95 -16.19
C TRP A 486 -3.50 -5.94 -15.54
N ARG A 487 -4.55 -6.24 -16.33
CA ARG A 487 -5.94 -6.26 -15.84
C ARG A 487 -6.15 -7.23 -14.68
N ALA A 488 -5.39 -8.31 -14.66
CA ALA A 488 -5.42 -9.36 -13.61
C ALA A 488 -5.06 -8.83 -12.21
N THR A 489 -4.30 -7.75 -12.12
CA THR A 489 -3.89 -7.18 -10.82
C THR A 489 -5.03 -6.49 -10.08
N ILE A 490 -6.08 -6.03 -10.77
CA ILE A 490 -7.25 -5.39 -10.12
C ILE A 490 -7.98 -6.38 -9.19
N PRO A 491 -8.51 -7.53 -9.67
CA PRO A 491 -9.13 -8.51 -8.78
C PRO A 491 -8.15 -9.09 -7.75
N PHE A 492 -6.87 -9.27 -8.09
CA PHE A 492 -5.87 -9.68 -7.12
C PHE A 492 -5.81 -8.70 -5.93
N LEU A 493 -5.69 -7.39 -6.18
CA LEU A 493 -5.61 -6.38 -5.14
C LEU A 493 -6.90 -6.26 -4.32
N ILE A 494 -8.08 -6.46 -4.93
CA ILE A 494 -9.35 -6.53 -4.22
C ILE A 494 -9.37 -7.74 -3.26
N CYS A 495 -8.96 -8.90 -3.73
CA CYS A 495 -8.85 -10.11 -2.90
C CYS A 495 -7.80 -9.95 -1.79
N TYR A 496 -6.61 -9.45 -2.13
CA TYR A 496 -5.53 -9.21 -1.20
C TYR A 496 -5.95 -8.32 -0.02
N GLN A 497 -6.54 -7.15 -0.29
CA GLN A 497 -6.95 -6.24 0.77
C GLN A 497 -8.02 -6.81 1.70
N ASN A 498 -8.79 -7.80 1.21
CA ASN A 498 -9.84 -8.49 1.97
C ASN A 498 -9.34 -9.78 2.66
N GLY A 499 -8.02 -10.05 2.61
CA GLY A 499 -7.39 -11.15 3.33
C GLY A 499 -7.56 -12.53 2.71
N VAL A 500 -7.96 -12.61 1.44
CA VAL A 500 -7.96 -13.86 0.68
C VAL A 500 -6.52 -14.34 0.53
N LYS A 501 -6.25 -15.64 0.83
CA LYS A 501 -4.88 -16.14 0.96
C LYS A 501 -4.34 -16.84 -0.28
N ASN A 502 -5.16 -17.69 -0.89
CA ASN A 502 -4.73 -18.54 -2.00
C ASN A 502 -4.99 -17.82 -3.34
N ILE A 503 -4.27 -16.72 -3.55
CA ILE A 503 -4.40 -15.89 -4.76
C ILE A 503 -3.05 -15.60 -5.38
N SER A 504 -3.02 -15.60 -6.71
CA SER A 504 -1.85 -15.24 -7.50
C SER A 504 -2.26 -14.56 -8.80
N VAL A 505 -1.29 -14.05 -9.54
CA VAL A 505 -1.41 -13.63 -10.92
C VAL A 505 -0.60 -14.61 -11.78
N TYR A 506 -1.23 -15.20 -12.78
CA TYR A 506 -0.52 -15.87 -13.85
C TYR A 506 0.00 -14.77 -14.79
N ASP A 507 1.26 -14.42 -14.61
CA ASP A 507 1.86 -13.21 -15.15
C ASP A 507 2.04 -13.26 -16.66
N GLY A 508 2.47 -14.40 -17.20
CA GLY A 508 2.63 -14.60 -18.66
C GLY A 508 1.34 -14.47 -19.46
N GLY A 509 0.19 -14.60 -18.83
CA GLY A 509 -1.12 -14.40 -19.44
C GLY A 509 -1.37 -15.24 -20.69
N TRP A 510 -2.32 -14.74 -21.51
CA TRP A 510 -2.60 -15.38 -22.81
C TRP A 510 -1.41 -15.30 -23.76
N TRP A 511 -0.59 -14.24 -23.66
CA TRP A 511 0.64 -14.09 -24.44
C TRP A 511 1.53 -15.33 -24.36
N LEU A 512 1.94 -15.70 -23.14
CA LEU A 512 2.84 -16.83 -22.95
C LEU A 512 2.15 -18.19 -23.23
N TRP A 513 0.85 -18.33 -22.88
CA TRP A 513 0.13 -19.55 -23.15
C TRP A 513 0.05 -19.86 -24.63
N GLN A 514 -0.29 -18.85 -25.49
CA GLN A 514 -0.40 -19.07 -26.93
C GLN A 514 0.97 -19.34 -27.60
N LEU A 515 2.06 -18.76 -27.08
CA LEU A 515 3.42 -19.08 -27.55
C LEU A 515 3.76 -20.56 -27.28
N ASN A 516 3.43 -21.05 -26.09
CA ASN A 516 3.63 -22.46 -25.74
C ASN A 516 2.70 -23.39 -26.52
N TRP A 517 1.45 -22.99 -26.74
CA TRP A 517 0.50 -23.72 -27.60
C TRP A 517 1.01 -23.83 -29.04
N GLN A 518 1.62 -22.78 -29.59
CA GLN A 518 2.22 -22.86 -30.92
C GLN A 518 3.36 -23.88 -31.00
N LYS A 519 4.15 -23.99 -29.94
CA LYS A 519 5.25 -24.98 -29.85
C LYS A 519 4.72 -26.41 -29.66
N ASP A 520 3.72 -26.61 -28.83
CA ASP A 520 3.11 -27.93 -28.53
C ASP A 520 1.61 -27.80 -28.19
N LYS A 521 0.78 -28.00 -29.22
CA LYS A 521 -0.69 -27.90 -29.10
C LYS A 521 -1.32 -28.95 -28.20
N VAL A 522 -0.64 -30.07 -27.97
CA VAL A 522 -1.13 -31.15 -27.11
C VAL A 522 -0.82 -30.84 -25.64
N ALA A 523 0.39 -30.39 -25.35
CA ALA A 523 0.81 -30.07 -23.99
C ALA A 523 0.19 -28.76 -23.48
N TRP A 524 -0.22 -27.85 -24.36
CA TRP A 524 -0.79 -26.54 -24.03
C TRP A 524 -2.14 -26.30 -24.73
N PRO A 525 -3.15 -27.12 -24.47
CA PRO A 525 -4.42 -27.01 -25.19
C PRO A 525 -5.14 -25.70 -24.87
N ILE A 526 -5.91 -25.24 -25.85
CA ILE A 526 -6.75 -24.04 -25.75
C ILE A 526 -8.23 -24.37 -25.96
N GLN A 527 -9.11 -23.54 -25.43
CA GLN A 527 -10.54 -23.54 -25.75
C GLN A 527 -10.83 -22.34 -26.67
N ASP A 528 -11.39 -22.65 -27.82
CA ASP A 528 -11.79 -21.66 -28.85
C ASP A 528 -13.28 -21.86 -29.09
N VAL A 529 -14.10 -21.52 -28.08
CA VAL A 529 -15.53 -21.79 -28.03
C VAL A 529 -16.26 -20.69 -27.24
N SER A 530 -17.57 -20.57 -27.47
CA SER A 530 -18.39 -19.59 -26.76
C SER A 530 -18.34 -19.73 -25.23
N ALA A 531 -18.57 -18.65 -24.50
CA ALA A 531 -18.52 -18.62 -23.04
C ALA A 531 -19.44 -19.66 -22.38
N ASP A 532 -20.63 -19.91 -22.94
CA ASP A 532 -21.55 -20.92 -22.44
C ASP A 532 -21.01 -22.35 -22.57
N VAL A 533 -20.35 -22.64 -23.68
CA VAL A 533 -19.70 -23.92 -23.92
C VAL A 533 -18.40 -24.03 -23.13
N ALA A 534 -17.59 -22.98 -23.07
CA ALA A 534 -16.30 -22.93 -22.36
C ALA A 534 -16.45 -23.21 -20.85
N LYS A 535 -17.53 -22.73 -20.22
CA LYS A 535 -17.82 -23.04 -18.81
C LYS A 535 -17.87 -24.54 -18.50
N ASN A 536 -18.23 -25.33 -19.49
CA ASN A 536 -18.47 -26.77 -19.36
C ASN A 536 -17.52 -27.62 -20.20
N TYR A 537 -16.66 -26.99 -21.00
CA TYR A 537 -15.73 -27.69 -21.85
C TYR A 537 -14.66 -28.39 -21.02
N ALA A 538 -14.43 -29.68 -21.34
CA ALA A 538 -13.40 -30.46 -20.70
C ALA A 538 -12.91 -31.55 -21.65
N GLN A 539 -11.63 -31.88 -21.57
CA GLN A 539 -11.07 -33.09 -22.17
C GLN A 539 -11.07 -34.21 -21.12
N LEU A 540 -11.60 -35.35 -21.51
CA LEU A 540 -11.56 -36.59 -20.71
C LEU A 540 -10.76 -37.60 -21.50
N SER A 541 -9.86 -38.32 -20.84
CA SER A 541 -9.10 -39.40 -21.44
C SER A 541 -8.85 -40.52 -20.45
N PHE A 542 -8.81 -41.78 -20.91
CA PHE A 542 -8.38 -42.91 -20.13
C PHE A 542 -6.94 -43.26 -20.47
N ALA A 543 -6.20 -43.80 -19.50
CA ALA A 543 -4.81 -44.18 -19.67
C ALA A 543 -4.61 -45.32 -20.70
N ALA A 544 -5.63 -46.16 -20.86
CA ALA A 544 -5.63 -47.25 -21.81
C ALA A 544 -6.93 -47.31 -22.62
N GLU A 545 -6.86 -47.65 -23.90
CA GLU A 545 -8.03 -47.81 -24.77
C GLU A 545 -8.78 -49.14 -24.50
N GLU A 546 -8.09 -50.13 -23.96
CA GLU A 546 -8.63 -51.46 -23.64
C GLU A 546 -8.09 -51.97 -22.29
N VAL A 547 -8.96 -52.58 -21.51
CA VAL A 547 -8.60 -53.30 -20.28
C VAL A 547 -9.09 -54.73 -20.36
N ASN A 548 -8.16 -55.66 -20.31
CA ASN A 548 -8.43 -57.10 -20.38
C ASN A 548 -7.78 -57.91 -19.23
N LYS A 549 -7.24 -57.20 -18.24
CA LYS A 549 -6.59 -57.79 -17.06
C LYS A 549 -7.27 -57.33 -15.78
N ASP A 550 -7.17 -58.16 -14.73
CA ASP A 550 -7.58 -57.79 -13.38
C ASP A 550 -6.51 -56.95 -12.66
N ALA A 551 -6.79 -56.51 -11.45
CA ALA A 551 -5.88 -55.69 -10.63
C ALA A 551 -4.55 -56.42 -10.28
N SER A 552 -4.48 -57.76 -10.44
CA SER A 552 -3.27 -58.57 -10.25
C SER A 552 -2.47 -58.78 -11.54
N GLY A 553 -2.96 -58.26 -12.69
CA GLY A 553 -2.33 -58.41 -14.01
C GLY A 553 -2.67 -59.72 -14.74
N LYS A 554 -3.61 -60.50 -14.23
CA LYS A 554 -4.11 -61.72 -14.90
C LYS A 554 -5.25 -61.37 -15.86
N MET A 555 -5.50 -62.23 -16.85
CA MET A 555 -6.63 -62.04 -17.77
C MET A 555 -7.94 -61.87 -16.98
N LEU A 556 -8.70 -60.85 -17.35
CA LEU A 556 -9.95 -60.53 -16.69
C LEU A 556 -10.99 -61.61 -16.94
N VAL A 557 -11.53 -62.20 -15.87
CA VAL A 557 -12.58 -63.24 -15.89
C VAL A 557 -13.78 -62.79 -15.04
N ALA A 558 -14.91 -63.48 -15.21
CA ALA A 558 -16.11 -63.19 -14.44
C ALA A 558 -15.84 -63.19 -12.92
N GLY A 559 -16.36 -62.20 -12.19
CA GLY A 559 -16.16 -62.02 -10.76
C GLY A 559 -14.91 -61.22 -10.37
N ALA A 560 -13.95 -60.98 -11.28
CA ALA A 560 -12.77 -60.20 -11.02
C ALA A 560 -13.05 -58.69 -11.18
N SER A 561 -12.29 -57.85 -10.45
CA SER A 561 -12.23 -56.40 -10.73
C SER A 561 -11.23 -56.14 -11.84
N ALA A 562 -11.58 -55.34 -12.83
CA ALA A 562 -10.67 -54.88 -13.87
C ALA A 562 -9.49 -54.08 -13.28
N ALA A 563 -8.35 -54.11 -13.98
CA ALA A 563 -7.28 -53.18 -13.67
C ALA A 563 -7.83 -51.74 -13.69
N GLU A 564 -7.34 -50.91 -12.78
CA GLU A 564 -7.75 -49.50 -12.69
C GLU A 564 -7.30 -48.78 -13.96
N ASN A 565 -8.25 -48.19 -14.67
CA ASN A 565 -7.98 -47.32 -15.79
C ASN A 565 -8.29 -45.87 -15.37
N LYS A 566 -7.25 -45.13 -14.99
CA LYS A 566 -7.39 -43.74 -14.47
C LYS A 566 -7.98 -42.85 -15.54
N LEU A 567 -9.02 -42.13 -15.17
CA LEU A 567 -9.57 -41.03 -15.97
C LEU A 567 -8.76 -39.76 -15.69
N ALA A 568 -8.16 -39.23 -16.73
CA ALA A 568 -7.60 -37.88 -16.70
C ALA A 568 -8.67 -36.86 -17.12
N CYS A 569 -8.79 -35.81 -16.37
CA CYS A 569 -9.72 -34.71 -16.62
C CYS A 569 -8.94 -33.41 -16.79
N TRP A 570 -9.14 -32.70 -17.86
CA TRP A 570 -8.66 -31.34 -18.03
C TRP A 570 -9.86 -30.39 -18.20
N PRO A 571 -10.14 -29.49 -17.29
CA PRO A 571 -9.46 -29.28 -15.99
C PRO A 571 -9.85 -30.35 -14.95
N ALA A 572 -8.97 -30.55 -13.96
CA ALA A 572 -9.16 -31.54 -12.90
C ALA A 572 -10.49 -31.37 -12.12
N ARG A 573 -10.98 -30.15 -11.98
CA ARG A 573 -12.23 -29.81 -11.27
C ARG A 573 -13.49 -30.51 -11.81
N VAL A 574 -13.48 -30.99 -13.05
CA VAL A 574 -14.62 -31.72 -13.59
C VAL A 574 -14.67 -33.20 -13.18
N SER A 575 -13.62 -33.76 -12.56
CA SER A 575 -13.58 -35.15 -12.14
C SER A 575 -14.73 -35.53 -11.20
N SER A 576 -15.12 -34.63 -10.27
CA SER A 576 -16.24 -34.84 -9.36
C SER A 576 -17.63 -34.79 -10.02
N LYS A 577 -17.71 -34.32 -11.28
CA LYS A 577 -18.95 -34.16 -12.06
C LYS A 577 -19.09 -35.24 -13.14
N VAL A 578 -18.22 -36.27 -13.12
CA VAL A 578 -18.24 -37.38 -14.09
C VAL A 578 -19.19 -38.47 -13.64
N VAL A 579 -19.95 -38.99 -14.60
CA VAL A 579 -20.81 -40.17 -14.42
C VAL A 579 -20.33 -41.27 -15.31
N TYR A 580 -20.24 -42.46 -14.76
CA TYR A 580 -19.79 -43.64 -15.48
C TYR A 580 -20.98 -44.50 -15.95
N GLY A 581 -20.79 -45.22 -17.04
CA GLY A 581 -21.74 -46.17 -17.57
C GLY A 581 -21.06 -47.29 -18.37
N SER A 582 -21.74 -48.41 -18.43
CA SER A 582 -21.32 -49.56 -19.24
C SER A 582 -22.32 -49.79 -20.38
N SER A 583 -21.83 -50.11 -21.57
CA SER A 583 -22.66 -50.46 -22.72
C SER A 583 -23.36 -51.79 -22.56
N ASP A 584 -22.77 -52.73 -21.80
CA ASP A 584 -23.38 -54.03 -21.46
C ASP A 584 -23.08 -54.42 -20.01
N LYS A 585 -24.06 -54.20 -19.13
CA LYS A 585 -23.96 -54.55 -17.71
C LYS A 585 -23.95 -56.06 -17.43
N LYS A 586 -24.31 -56.89 -18.43
CA LYS A 586 -24.21 -58.36 -18.32
C LYS A 586 -22.76 -58.81 -18.49
N VAL A 587 -21.92 -58.05 -19.17
CA VAL A 587 -20.49 -58.31 -19.36
C VAL A 587 -19.65 -57.64 -18.29
N ALA A 588 -19.87 -56.34 -18.06
CA ALA A 588 -19.15 -55.57 -17.04
C ALA A 588 -20.01 -54.48 -16.46
N THR A 589 -19.96 -54.26 -15.14
CA THR A 589 -20.55 -53.11 -14.43
C THR A 589 -19.48 -52.09 -14.05
N VAL A 590 -19.87 -50.85 -13.86
CA VAL A 590 -19.00 -49.78 -13.37
C VAL A 590 -19.75 -49.00 -12.28
N ASP A 591 -19.06 -48.70 -11.18
CA ASP A 591 -19.62 -47.92 -10.07
C ASP A 591 -19.39 -46.40 -10.24
N ALA A 592 -19.82 -45.61 -9.27
CA ALA A 592 -19.71 -44.17 -9.30
C ALA A 592 -18.25 -43.66 -9.21
N THR A 593 -17.32 -44.49 -8.79
CA THR A 593 -15.88 -44.14 -8.69
C THR A 593 -15.11 -44.50 -9.96
N GLY A 594 -15.78 -45.21 -10.92
CA GLY A 594 -15.14 -45.71 -12.12
C GLY A 594 -14.56 -47.12 -11.97
N LYS A 595 -14.75 -47.77 -10.82
CA LYS A 595 -14.30 -49.16 -10.60
C LYS A 595 -15.18 -50.13 -11.38
N VAL A 596 -14.53 -50.96 -12.20
CA VAL A 596 -15.20 -51.93 -13.07
C VAL A 596 -15.13 -53.33 -12.48
N THR A 597 -16.28 -54.03 -12.51
CA THR A 597 -16.40 -55.45 -12.13
C THR A 597 -16.85 -56.24 -13.34
N ALA A 598 -16.10 -57.28 -13.69
CA ALA A 598 -16.43 -58.23 -14.75
C ALA A 598 -17.57 -59.17 -14.28
N VAL A 599 -18.59 -59.36 -15.14
CA VAL A 599 -19.79 -60.17 -14.82
C VAL A 599 -19.81 -61.47 -15.61
N ALA A 600 -19.58 -61.40 -16.91
CA ALA A 600 -19.55 -62.58 -17.79
C ALA A 600 -18.59 -62.35 -18.97
N ALA A 601 -18.16 -63.45 -19.64
CA ALA A 601 -17.32 -63.38 -20.82
C ALA A 601 -17.98 -62.52 -21.94
N GLY A 602 -17.16 -61.69 -22.59
CA GLY A 602 -17.61 -60.77 -23.65
C GLY A 602 -16.89 -59.45 -23.64
N GLU A 603 -17.43 -58.48 -24.35
CA GLU A 603 -16.89 -57.12 -24.43
C GLU A 603 -17.92 -56.09 -24.00
N ALA A 604 -17.47 -55.06 -23.27
CA ALA A 604 -18.28 -53.92 -22.89
C ALA A 604 -17.49 -52.63 -23.03
N THR A 605 -18.13 -51.55 -23.44
CA THR A 605 -17.54 -50.20 -23.45
C THR A 605 -17.91 -49.45 -22.18
N ILE A 606 -16.89 -49.05 -21.43
CA ILE A 606 -17.06 -48.13 -20.29
C ILE A 606 -16.99 -46.70 -20.80
N THR A 607 -17.94 -45.88 -20.38
CA THR A 607 -18.02 -44.45 -20.74
C THR A 607 -17.97 -43.62 -19.48
N ALA A 608 -17.06 -42.67 -19.43
CA ALA A 608 -17.08 -41.56 -18.50
C ALA A 608 -17.64 -40.30 -19.21
N ARG A 609 -18.58 -39.59 -18.61
CA ARG A 609 -19.16 -38.37 -19.22
C ARG A 609 -19.50 -37.34 -18.18
N THR A 610 -19.40 -36.06 -18.58
CA THR A 610 -19.96 -34.94 -17.83
C THR A 610 -21.40 -34.69 -18.24
N LYS A 611 -22.14 -33.89 -17.43
CA LYS A 611 -23.49 -33.41 -17.78
C LYS A 611 -23.48 -32.57 -19.09
N ALA A 612 -22.38 -31.85 -19.36
CA ALA A 612 -22.20 -31.04 -20.55
C ALA A 612 -21.94 -31.85 -21.85
N GLY A 613 -21.78 -33.17 -21.75
CA GLY A 613 -21.60 -34.05 -22.91
C GLY A 613 -20.15 -34.46 -23.22
N ASN A 614 -19.14 -33.89 -22.54
CA ASN A 614 -17.76 -34.34 -22.66
C ASN A 614 -17.68 -35.80 -22.26
N LYS A 615 -16.97 -36.63 -23.02
CA LYS A 615 -16.90 -38.09 -22.77
C LYS A 615 -15.54 -38.69 -23.13
N ALA A 616 -15.18 -39.75 -22.42
CA ALA A 616 -14.12 -40.66 -22.78
C ALA A 616 -14.64 -42.11 -22.67
N THR A 617 -14.09 -43.01 -23.45
CA THR A 617 -14.48 -44.42 -23.46
C THR A 617 -13.27 -45.31 -23.52
N TYR A 618 -13.42 -46.53 -22.98
CA TYR A 618 -12.48 -47.60 -23.22
C TYR A 618 -13.21 -48.96 -23.23
N LYS A 619 -12.61 -49.93 -23.82
CA LYS A 619 -13.13 -51.26 -23.99
C LYS A 619 -12.69 -52.16 -22.84
N VAL A 620 -13.60 -52.91 -22.28
CA VAL A 620 -13.33 -54.00 -21.31
C VAL A 620 -13.57 -55.31 -21.98
N VAL A 621 -12.57 -56.21 -21.94
CA VAL A 621 -12.65 -57.56 -22.49
C VAL A 621 -12.55 -58.56 -21.34
N VAL A 622 -13.59 -59.39 -21.19
CA VAL A 622 -13.67 -60.44 -20.16
C VAL A 622 -13.55 -61.82 -20.83
N SER A 623 -12.56 -62.58 -20.42
CA SER A 623 -12.34 -63.96 -20.90
C SER A 623 -13.30 -64.94 -20.26
N PRO A 624 -13.67 -66.04 -20.94
CA PRO A 624 -14.38 -67.14 -20.30
C PRO A 624 -13.63 -67.69 -19.07
N ALA A 625 -14.37 -68.06 -18.01
CA ALA A 625 -13.77 -68.80 -16.92
C ALA A 625 -13.23 -70.14 -17.47
N GLN A 626 -11.98 -70.46 -17.16
CA GLN A 626 -11.39 -71.76 -17.51
C GLN A 626 -12.03 -72.87 -16.67
#